data_99c655010db7237032bf7443264c4dc1
#
_entry.id   99c655010db7237032bf7443264c4dc1
#
_cell.length_a   1.000
_cell.length_b   1.000
_cell.length_c   1.000
_cell.angle_alpha   90.00
_cell.angle_beta   90.00
_cell.angle_gamma   90.00
#
_symmetry.space_group_name_H-M   'P 1'
#
loop_
_entity.id
_entity.type
_entity.pdbx_description
1 polymer ?
#
loop_
_entity_poly.entity_id
_entity_poly.type
_entity_poly.pdbx_seq_one_letter_code
_entity_poly.pdbx_strand_id
1 'polypeptide(L)' 'MEKPTTKLSAQDRVILFCVATGIDHRSVSITDHAMQSMAIRGFIAHNRESGVYTLTDSGRAMLTAILDGAEIGIAPK' A
#
# COMPACT_ATOMS: atom_id res chain seq x y z
N MET A 1 -24.00 6.81 -8.55
CA MET A 1 -23.06 7.17 -8.56
C MET A 1 -22.10 6.45 -7.98
N GLU A 2 -21.20 6.30 -8.24
CA GLU A 2 -20.34 5.57 -7.76
C GLU A 2 -19.49 6.18 -6.89
N LYS A 3 -19.04 5.66 -5.99
CA LYS A 3 -18.24 6.21 -5.19
C LYS A 3 -16.94 6.38 -5.74
N PRO A 4 -16.25 7.32 -5.40
CA PRO A 4 -14.96 7.54 -5.91
C PRO A 4 -14.02 6.63 -5.25
N THR A 5 -14.17 5.46 -5.43
CA THR A 5 -13.34 4.54 -4.82
C THR A 5 -11.97 4.59 -5.33
N THR A 6 -11.00 4.49 -4.52
CA THR A 6 -9.63 4.38 -4.94
C THR A 6 -9.39 2.97 -5.38
N LYS A 7 -9.04 2.83 -6.66
CA LYS A 7 -8.74 1.54 -7.13
C LYS A 7 -7.33 1.21 -6.86
N LEU A 8 -7.04 0.12 -6.24
CA LEU A 8 -5.70 -0.32 -5.95
C LEU A 8 -5.33 -1.45 -6.88
N SER A 9 -4.20 -1.31 -7.54
CA SER A 9 -3.69 -2.39 -8.37
C SER A 9 -3.10 -3.46 -7.47
N ALA A 10 -2.77 -4.59 -8.05
CA ALA A 10 -2.10 -5.64 -7.29
C ALA A 10 -0.79 -5.12 -6.72
N GLN A 11 -0.06 -4.34 -7.50
CA GLN A 11 1.19 -3.78 -7.03
C GLN A 11 0.96 -2.84 -5.85
N ASP A 12 -0.09 -2.03 -5.90
CA ASP A 12 -0.39 -1.12 -4.81
C ASP A 12 -0.61 -1.89 -3.51
N ARG A 13 -1.32 -3.01 -3.60
CA ARG A 13 -1.58 -3.81 -2.41
C ARG A 13 -0.29 -4.40 -1.85
N VAL A 14 0.60 -4.83 -2.74
CA VAL A 14 1.88 -5.37 -2.31
C VAL A 14 2.69 -4.27 -1.63
N ILE A 15 2.66 -3.06 -2.15
CA ILE A 15 3.39 -1.96 -1.53
C ILE A 15 2.90 -1.70 -0.11
N LEU A 16 1.58 -1.65 0.07
CA LEU A 16 1.04 -1.43 1.40
C LEU A 16 1.49 -2.52 2.36
N PHE A 17 1.48 -3.75 1.89
CA PHE A 17 1.88 -4.86 2.72
C PHE A 17 3.36 -4.79 3.07
N CYS A 18 4.20 -4.43 2.11
CA CYS A 18 5.63 -4.30 2.35
C CYS A 18 5.91 -3.23 3.38
N VAL A 19 5.23 -2.10 3.27
CA VAL A 19 5.45 -1.02 4.21
C VAL A 19 4.99 -1.42 5.61
N ALA A 20 3.87 -2.12 5.68
CA ALA A 20 3.33 -2.52 6.98
C ALA A 20 4.20 -3.55 7.67
N THR A 21 4.85 -4.41 6.90
CA THR A 21 5.60 -5.52 7.48
C THR A 21 7.10 -5.32 7.49
N GLY A 22 7.57 -4.23 6.89
CA GLY A 22 9.00 -3.99 6.86
C GLY A 22 9.76 -4.75 5.79
N ILE A 23 9.05 -5.36 4.86
CA ILE A 23 9.71 -6.08 3.78
C ILE A 23 10.27 -5.07 2.80
N ASP A 24 11.49 -5.30 2.36
CA ASP A 24 12.12 -4.42 1.40
C ASP A 24 11.38 -4.53 0.08
N HIS A 25 10.85 -3.44 -0.41
CA HIS A 25 10.08 -3.46 -1.64
C HIS A 25 10.89 -3.94 -2.82
N ARG A 26 12.18 -3.74 -2.80
CA ARG A 26 13.01 -4.17 -3.91
C ARG A 26 13.11 -5.68 -4.00
N SER A 27 12.95 -6.34 -2.87
CA SER A 27 13.03 -7.80 -2.85
C SER A 27 11.85 -8.45 -3.56
N VAL A 28 10.77 -7.69 -3.80
CA VAL A 28 9.63 -8.20 -4.51
C VAL A 28 9.45 -7.45 -5.84
N SER A 29 10.51 -6.88 -6.33
CA SER A 29 10.54 -6.23 -7.63
C SER A 29 9.68 -4.97 -7.74
N ILE A 30 9.49 -4.28 -6.64
CA ILE A 30 8.79 -3.01 -6.66
C ILE A 30 9.85 -1.92 -6.79
N THR A 31 9.67 -1.00 -7.71
CA THR A 31 10.67 0.03 -7.93
C THR A 31 10.50 1.18 -6.96
N ASP A 32 11.56 1.96 -6.81
CA ASP A 32 11.48 3.16 -5.99
C ASP A 32 10.47 4.14 -6.56
N HIS A 33 10.35 4.17 -7.88
CA HIS A 33 9.39 5.05 -8.53
C HIS A 33 7.98 4.67 -8.11
N ALA A 34 7.68 3.39 -8.05
CA ALA A 34 6.37 2.94 -7.62
C ALA A 34 6.09 3.33 -6.18
N MET A 35 7.11 3.25 -5.32
CA MET A 35 6.96 3.66 -3.94
C MET A 35 6.68 5.15 -3.85
N GLN A 36 7.39 5.95 -4.63
CA GLN A 36 7.16 7.39 -4.64
C GLN A 36 5.77 7.73 -5.12
N SER A 37 5.28 7.00 -6.10
CA SER A 37 3.95 7.22 -6.61
C SER A 37 2.91 7.00 -5.52
N MET A 38 3.08 5.96 -4.73
CA MET A 38 2.18 5.70 -3.62
C MET A 38 2.27 6.79 -2.56
N ALA A 39 3.45 7.33 -2.35
CA ALA A 39 3.63 8.41 -1.40
C ALA A 39 2.92 9.68 -1.89
N ILE A 40 3.01 9.97 -3.16
CA ILE A 40 2.33 11.11 -3.73
C ILE A 40 0.82 10.96 -3.60
N ARG A 41 0.33 9.75 -3.74
CA ARG A 41 -1.10 9.49 -3.60
C ARG A 41 -1.54 9.53 -2.13
N GLY A 42 -0.61 9.63 -1.21
CA GLY A 42 -0.95 9.80 0.20
C GLY A 42 -1.12 8.55 1.01
N PHE A 43 -0.76 7.40 0.46
CA PHE A 43 -0.94 6.15 1.20
C PHE A 43 0.26 5.79 2.06
N ILE A 44 1.44 6.28 1.71
CA ILE A 44 2.62 6.03 2.52
C ILE A 44 3.40 7.33 2.64
N ALA A 45 4.27 7.39 3.60
CA ALA A 45 5.10 8.56 3.82
C ALA A 45 6.54 8.12 3.88
N HIS A 46 7.43 8.90 3.30
CA HIS A 46 8.84 8.60 3.27
C HIS A 46 9.56 9.45 4.30
N ASN A 47 10.28 8.79 5.19
CA ASN A 47 11.06 9.52 6.16
C ASN A 47 12.45 9.73 5.57
N ARG A 48 12.79 10.98 5.27
CA ARG A 48 14.02 11.25 4.61
C ARG A 48 15.22 10.93 5.42
N GLU A 49 15.12 11.05 6.72
CA GLU A 49 16.26 10.78 7.57
C GLU A 49 16.61 9.32 7.63
N SER A 50 15.62 8.47 7.76
CA SER A 50 15.88 7.05 7.90
C SER A 50 15.77 6.30 6.59
N GLY A 51 15.16 6.93 5.60
CA GLY A 51 14.93 6.26 4.34
C GLY A 51 13.79 5.26 4.40
N VAL A 52 13.05 5.26 5.48
CA VAL A 52 12.01 4.25 5.67
C VAL A 52 10.66 4.81 5.28
N TYR A 53 9.83 3.98 4.70
CA TYR A 53 8.45 4.34 4.38
C TYR A 53 7.54 3.83 5.49
N THR A 54 6.52 4.61 5.81
CA THR A 54 5.53 4.19 6.80
C THR A 54 4.15 4.41 6.24
N LEU A 55 3.15 3.75 6.79
CA LEU A 55 1.80 3.93 6.32
C LEU A 55 1.22 5.22 6.88
N THR A 56 0.49 5.94 6.04
CA THR A 56 -0.29 7.07 6.51
C THR A 56 -1.60 6.53 7.04
N ASP A 57 -2.44 7.39 7.59
CA ASP A 57 -3.77 6.96 8.02
C ASP A 57 -4.55 6.41 6.85
N SER A 58 -4.43 7.03 5.68
CA SER A 58 -5.11 6.53 4.49
C SER A 58 -4.58 5.17 4.09
N GLY A 59 -3.28 4.99 4.13
CA GLY A 59 -2.69 3.70 3.78
C GLY A 59 -3.11 2.62 4.76
N ARG A 60 -3.16 2.96 6.02
CA ARG A 60 -3.57 2.00 7.03
C ARG A 60 -5.02 1.60 6.84
N ALA A 61 -5.88 2.57 6.52
CA ALA A 61 -7.28 2.26 6.29
C ALA A 61 -7.46 1.35 5.09
N MET A 62 -6.69 1.60 4.03
CA MET A 62 -6.78 0.76 2.85
C MET A 62 -6.29 -0.65 3.14
N LEU A 63 -5.21 -0.77 3.87
CA LEU A 63 -4.68 -2.08 4.21
C LEU A 63 -5.66 -2.84 5.09
N THR A 64 -6.27 -2.16 6.03
CA THR A 64 -7.26 -2.78 6.89
C THR A 64 -8.43 -3.31 6.07
N ALA A 65 -8.88 -2.54 5.11
CA ALA A 65 -9.97 -2.99 4.24
C ALA A 65 -9.56 -4.23 3.45
N ILE A 66 -8.33 -4.27 2.98
CA ILE A 66 -7.85 -5.42 2.25
C ILE A 66 -7.81 -6.64 3.17
N LEU A 67 -7.30 -6.47 4.35
CA LEU A 67 -7.17 -7.61 5.27
C LEU A 67 -8.52 -8.09 5.79
N ASP A 68 -9.52 -7.24 5.75
CA ASP A 68 -10.84 -7.68 6.14
C ASP A 68 -11.45 -8.55 5.07
N GLY A 69 -10.77 -8.70 3.96
CA GLY A 69 -11.25 -9.60 2.93
C GLY A 69 -12.36 -9.05 2.11
N ALA A 70 -12.60 -7.78 2.20
CA ALA A 70 -13.76 -7.27 1.59
C ALA A 70 -13.69 -7.36 0.13
N GLU A 71 -12.88 -7.04 -0.58
CA GLU A 71 -12.91 -7.04 -1.96
C GLU A 71 -11.64 -7.37 -2.55
N ILE A 72 -10.88 -8.17 -1.94
CA ILE A 72 -9.59 -8.41 -2.47
C ILE A 72 -9.48 -9.64 -3.23
N GLY A 73 -10.53 -10.36 -3.36
CA GLY A 73 -10.49 -11.56 -4.15
C GLY A 73 -9.91 -12.74 -3.48
N ILE A 74 -9.62 -12.69 -2.22
CA ILE A 74 -9.14 -13.83 -1.52
C ILE A 74 -10.31 -14.64 -1.10
N ALA A 75 -10.29 -15.87 -1.36
CA ALA A 75 -11.40 -16.72 -1.02
C ALA A 75 -11.46 -16.87 0.44
N PRO A 76 -12.50 -16.65 0.97
CA PRO A 76 -12.61 -16.79 2.38
C PRO A 76 -12.71 -18.21 2.67
N LYS A 77 -12.62 -18.77 2.84
CA LYS A 77 -12.77 -19.95 3.12
C LYS A 77 -13.40 -20.37 3.69
#